data_767697804bb8976d4a27f5f89fd94ccf
#
_entry.id   767697804bb8976d4a27f5f89fd94ccf
#
_cell.length_a   1.000
_cell.length_b   1.000
_cell.length_c   1.000
_cell.angle_alpha   90.00
_cell.angle_beta   90.00
_cell.angle_gamma   90.00
#
_symmetry.space_group_name_H-M   'P 1'
#
loop_
_entity.id
_entity.type
_entity.pdbx_description
1 polymer ?
#
loop_
_entity_poly.entity_id
_entity_poly.type
_entity_poly.pdbx_seq_one_letter_code
_entity_poly.pdbx_strand_id
1 'polypeptide(L)'
;MVATIGLTGLRPDPERAARVTSPPYDVIKPGTALSHHLSSDPSSLFHIILGEQPKAALDRFLDEGLLVPDEEPAYYVYEQNWDGQQRTGVFVAAAVTPYEEGQIIRHEKTFDDKVKGRIALHRATGHHIGPVFVLTRAPLASILDAVKESGAPLYDFVSDFGGHSEIEGIHNRIWRVLESSELGASLKAAMATEPFYIADGHHRYHASLLNEQSHFLCYVTEEAVIQAYNRVINGVKTLEEVASELMLEPTDRFETPEKNSFCIYTKKGCYTLKAQKVPTDVVGRLDCAILERELYPKLGLTHDMIMDPAHFDYYSESALDTMKAVVDRGDYDIAVALHPVSLDELMAVADAGLENPDIVMPEKSTFFAPKILSGLFLLKIDQAAA
;
A
#
# COMPACT_ATOMS: atom_id res chain seq x y z
N MET A 1 4.32 5.73 -22.57
CA MET A 1 2.93 5.20 -22.61
C MET A 1 2.96 3.78 -22.08
N VAL A 2 2.16 3.48 -21.06
CA VAL A 2 2.15 2.16 -20.43
C VAL A 2 1.32 1.20 -21.27
N ALA A 3 1.90 0.09 -21.69
CA ALA A 3 1.17 -0.97 -22.37
C ALA A 3 0.45 -1.84 -21.33
N THR A 4 -0.86 -2.06 -21.52
CA THR A 4 -1.68 -2.90 -20.65
C THR A 4 -2.41 -3.98 -21.43
N ILE A 5 -2.61 -5.12 -20.78
CA ILE A 5 -3.42 -6.24 -21.30
C ILE A 5 -4.39 -6.72 -20.23
N GLY A 6 -5.44 -7.40 -20.63
CA GLY A 6 -6.34 -8.09 -19.72
C GLY A 6 -5.61 -9.18 -18.94
N LEU A 7 -6.08 -9.43 -17.71
CA LEU A 7 -5.53 -10.49 -16.87
C LEU A 7 -5.89 -11.85 -17.45
N THR A 8 -4.89 -12.74 -17.49
CA THR A 8 -5.03 -14.18 -17.63
C THR A 8 -4.32 -14.82 -16.47
N GLY A 9 -5.01 -15.67 -15.71
CA GLY A 9 -4.42 -16.26 -14.50
C GLY A 9 -5.46 -16.94 -13.64
N LEU A 10 -5.34 -16.77 -12.34
CA LEU A 10 -6.24 -17.38 -11.37
C LEU A 10 -6.99 -16.31 -10.60
N ARG A 11 -8.22 -16.61 -10.24
CA ARG A 11 -9.07 -15.79 -9.37
C ARG A 11 -9.88 -16.67 -8.44
N PRO A 12 -10.38 -16.17 -7.31
CA PRO A 12 -11.28 -16.93 -6.45
C PRO A 12 -12.55 -17.37 -7.19
N ASP A 13 -13.07 -18.53 -6.81
CA ASP A 13 -14.47 -18.83 -7.10
C ASP A 13 -15.36 -17.74 -6.48
N PRO A 14 -16.40 -17.24 -7.18
CA PRO A 14 -17.23 -16.14 -6.69
C PRO A 14 -17.81 -16.33 -5.28
N GLU A 15 -18.19 -17.55 -4.92
CA GLU A 15 -18.74 -17.85 -3.61
C GLU A 15 -17.66 -17.95 -2.51
N ARG A 16 -16.38 -17.96 -2.90
CA ARG A 16 -15.22 -18.13 -2.01
C ARG A 16 -14.38 -16.86 -1.86
N ALA A 17 -14.64 -15.82 -2.65
CA ALA A 17 -13.81 -14.61 -2.73
C ALA A 17 -13.52 -13.98 -1.36
N ALA A 18 -14.54 -13.82 -0.50
CA ALA A 18 -14.39 -13.24 0.83
C ALA A 18 -13.43 -14.04 1.74
N ARG A 19 -13.41 -15.39 1.62
CA ARG A 19 -12.57 -16.26 2.45
C ARG A 19 -11.15 -16.43 1.89
N VAL A 20 -11.02 -16.41 0.56
CA VAL A 20 -9.72 -16.58 -0.10
C VAL A 20 -8.87 -15.34 0.06
N THR A 21 -9.46 -14.15 -0.11
CA THR A 21 -8.72 -12.89 -0.09
C THR A 21 -8.13 -12.57 1.29
N SER A 22 -7.03 -11.85 1.31
CA SER A 22 -6.38 -11.40 2.54
C SER A 22 -5.87 -9.96 2.42
N PRO A 23 -5.56 -9.31 3.53
CA PRO A 23 -4.75 -8.10 3.51
C PRO A 23 -3.40 -8.33 2.81
N PRO A 24 -2.71 -7.28 2.34
CA PRO A 24 -1.35 -7.40 1.83
C PRO A 24 -0.40 -7.99 2.87
N TYR A 25 0.60 -8.74 2.41
CA TYR A 25 1.53 -9.47 3.28
C TYR A 25 2.29 -8.59 4.29
N ASP A 26 2.52 -7.33 3.94
CA ASP A 26 3.32 -6.36 4.72
C ASP A 26 2.56 -5.78 5.92
N VAL A 27 1.23 -5.91 5.96
CA VAL A 27 0.43 -5.55 7.14
C VAL A 27 0.11 -6.75 8.05
N ILE A 28 0.44 -7.97 7.63
CA ILE A 28 0.24 -9.19 8.42
C ILE A 28 1.51 -9.46 9.24
N LYS A 29 1.60 -8.86 10.44
CA LYS A 29 2.75 -9.05 11.33
C LYS A 29 2.69 -10.44 11.99
N PRO A 30 3.82 -11.21 12.05
CA PRO A 30 3.85 -12.51 12.74
C PRO A 30 3.43 -12.41 14.20
N GLY A 31 2.68 -13.43 14.69
CA GLY A 31 2.24 -13.51 16.09
C GLY A 31 1.11 -12.56 16.48
N THR A 32 0.56 -11.78 15.55
CA THR A 32 -0.62 -10.94 15.79
C THR A 32 -1.92 -11.74 15.69
N ALA A 33 -3.01 -11.18 16.25
CA ALA A 33 -4.34 -11.77 16.13
C ALA A 33 -4.77 -11.97 14.67
N LEU A 34 -4.46 -11.00 13.78
CA LEU A 34 -4.69 -11.12 12.34
C LEU A 34 -3.93 -12.31 11.73
N SER A 35 -2.64 -12.45 12.04
CA SER A 35 -1.82 -13.57 11.55
C SER A 35 -2.39 -14.93 12.02
N HIS A 36 -2.82 -15.03 13.27
CA HIS A 36 -3.45 -16.24 13.79
C HIS A 36 -4.80 -16.53 13.15
N HIS A 37 -5.63 -15.52 12.97
CA HIS A 37 -6.93 -15.64 12.30
C HIS A 37 -6.77 -16.19 10.89
N LEU A 38 -5.91 -15.54 10.07
CA LEU A 38 -5.68 -15.94 8.68
C LEU A 38 -5.03 -17.32 8.54
N SER A 39 -4.07 -17.66 9.40
CA SER A 39 -3.39 -18.95 9.37
C SER A 39 -4.29 -20.11 9.82
N SER A 40 -5.33 -19.84 10.60
CA SER A 40 -6.29 -20.86 11.06
C SER A 40 -7.33 -21.26 10.00
N ASP A 41 -7.59 -20.40 8.99
CA ASP A 41 -8.48 -20.74 7.88
C ASP A 41 -7.68 -21.35 6.71
N PRO A 42 -7.88 -22.66 6.41
CA PRO A 42 -7.17 -23.31 5.31
C PRO A 42 -7.47 -22.71 3.93
N SER A 43 -8.57 -21.95 3.80
CA SER A 43 -8.95 -21.28 2.55
C SER A 43 -8.28 -19.90 2.39
N SER A 44 -7.61 -19.38 3.42
CA SER A 44 -6.98 -18.06 3.37
C SER A 44 -5.74 -18.04 2.45
N LEU A 45 -5.63 -17.01 1.63
CA LEU A 45 -4.44 -16.74 0.81
C LEU A 45 -3.14 -16.68 1.63
N PHE A 46 -3.24 -16.47 2.95
CA PHE A 46 -2.11 -16.50 3.88
C PHE A 46 -1.16 -17.67 3.60
N HIS A 47 -1.71 -18.87 3.36
CA HIS A 47 -0.92 -20.09 3.12
C HIS A 47 -0.07 -20.02 1.85
N ILE A 48 -0.47 -19.20 0.87
CA ILE A 48 0.32 -18.98 -0.35
C ILE A 48 1.33 -17.86 -0.15
N ILE A 49 0.92 -16.72 0.45
CA ILE A 49 1.76 -15.51 0.50
C ILE A 49 2.76 -15.48 1.65
N LEU A 50 2.47 -16.18 2.75
CA LEU A 50 3.28 -16.21 3.99
C LEU A 50 3.50 -17.63 4.53
N GLY A 51 2.91 -18.65 3.92
CA GLY A 51 3.10 -20.04 4.30
C GLY A 51 4.48 -20.59 3.88
N GLU A 52 4.90 -21.69 4.51
CA GLU A 52 6.18 -22.33 4.24
C GLU A 52 6.24 -23.04 2.89
N GLN A 53 5.10 -23.47 2.34
CA GLN A 53 4.99 -24.25 1.10
C GLN A 53 4.01 -23.59 0.12
N PRO A 54 4.34 -22.42 -0.47
CA PRO A 54 3.43 -21.66 -1.30
C PRO A 54 2.92 -22.42 -2.53
N LYS A 55 3.78 -23.24 -3.17
CA LYS A 55 3.38 -24.06 -4.34
C LYS A 55 2.36 -25.13 -3.95
N ALA A 56 2.60 -25.87 -2.87
CA ALA A 56 1.67 -26.90 -2.41
C ALA A 56 0.33 -26.30 -1.97
N ALA A 57 0.35 -25.12 -1.34
CA ALA A 57 -0.86 -24.37 -1.01
C ALA A 57 -1.63 -23.96 -2.26
N LEU A 58 -0.94 -23.46 -3.29
CA LEU A 58 -1.56 -23.07 -4.57
C LEU A 58 -2.18 -24.28 -5.27
N ASP A 59 -1.47 -25.43 -5.34
CA ASP A 59 -1.99 -26.65 -5.96
C ASP A 59 -3.26 -27.11 -5.23
N ARG A 60 -3.25 -27.12 -3.90
CA ARG A 60 -4.43 -27.45 -3.10
C ARG A 60 -5.61 -26.51 -3.39
N PHE A 61 -5.37 -25.20 -3.51
CA PHE A 61 -6.42 -24.22 -3.82
C PHE A 61 -7.07 -24.48 -5.19
N LEU A 62 -6.28 -24.95 -6.16
CA LEU A 62 -6.79 -25.35 -7.47
C LEU A 62 -7.59 -26.66 -7.39
N ASP A 63 -7.07 -27.66 -6.68
CA ASP A 63 -7.72 -28.97 -6.53
C ASP A 63 -9.06 -28.86 -5.78
N GLU A 64 -9.16 -27.97 -4.79
CA GLU A 64 -10.37 -27.70 -4.00
C GLU A 64 -11.33 -26.70 -4.67
N GLY A 65 -10.96 -26.13 -5.83
CA GLY A 65 -11.76 -25.12 -6.54
C GLY A 65 -11.89 -23.79 -5.80
N LEU A 66 -10.96 -23.48 -4.89
CA LEU A 66 -10.89 -22.17 -4.22
C LEU A 66 -10.43 -21.08 -5.21
N LEU A 67 -9.53 -21.44 -6.12
CA LEU A 67 -9.10 -20.62 -7.24
C LEU A 67 -9.49 -21.31 -8.55
N VAL A 68 -9.95 -20.50 -9.50
CA VAL A 68 -10.35 -20.95 -10.84
C VAL A 68 -9.59 -20.14 -11.90
N PRO A 69 -9.23 -20.75 -13.04
CA PRO A 69 -8.57 -20.02 -14.12
C PRO A 69 -9.56 -19.11 -14.89
N ASP A 70 -9.03 -18.01 -15.41
CA ASP A 70 -9.70 -17.22 -16.42
C ASP A 70 -9.38 -17.79 -17.81
N GLU A 71 -10.41 -18.04 -18.60
CA GLU A 71 -10.28 -18.59 -19.95
C GLU A 71 -9.94 -17.51 -20.99
N GLU A 72 -10.41 -16.27 -20.77
CA GLU A 72 -10.25 -15.14 -21.69
C GLU A 72 -9.65 -13.92 -20.96
N PRO A 73 -8.75 -13.17 -21.61
CA PRO A 73 -8.19 -11.94 -21.05
C PRO A 73 -9.27 -10.94 -20.69
N ALA A 74 -9.24 -10.44 -19.45
CA ALA A 74 -10.22 -9.50 -18.95
C ALA A 74 -9.61 -8.44 -18.04
N TYR A 75 -10.16 -7.24 -18.06
CA TYR A 75 -9.98 -6.21 -17.05
C TYR A 75 -11.00 -6.41 -15.94
N TYR A 76 -10.68 -6.00 -14.72
CA TYR A 76 -11.57 -6.11 -13.59
C TYR A 76 -11.71 -4.76 -12.90
N VAL A 77 -12.86 -4.11 -13.10
CA VAL A 77 -13.19 -2.87 -12.39
C VAL A 77 -13.48 -3.22 -10.95
N TYR A 78 -12.76 -2.61 -10.02
CA TYR A 78 -12.84 -2.88 -8.60
C TYR A 78 -13.21 -1.62 -7.83
N GLU A 79 -14.29 -1.71 -7.07
CA GLU A 79 -14.78 -0.67 -6.20
C GLU A 79 -14.70 -1.09 -4.74
N GLN A 80 -14.19 -0.21 -3.90
CA GLN A 80 -14.20 -0.33 -2.44
C GLN A 80 -15.06 0.79 -1.85
N ASN A 81 -15.96 0.41 -0.90
CA ASN A 81 -16.77 1.37 -0.16
C ASN A 81 -16.51 1.20 1.34
N TRP A 82 -16.20 2.30 2.03
CA TRP A 82 -15.89 2.34 3.46
C TRP A 82 -16.22 3.72 4.02
N ASP A 83 -16.78 3.81 5.23
CA ASP A 83 -17.03 5.06 5.98
C ASP A 83 -17.64 6.19 5.14
N GLY A 84 -18.56 5.85 4.23
CA GLY A 84 -19.18 6.81 3.31
C GLY A 84 -18.29 7.29 2.17
N GLN A 85 -17.07 6.77 2.05
CA GLN A 85 -16.15 7.01 0.96
C GLN A 85 -16.19 5.87 -0.05
N GLN A 86 -15.76 6.14 -1.29
CA GLN A 86 -15.68 5.17 -2.37
C GLN A 86 -14.39 5.39 -3.17
N ARG A 87 -13.79 4.30 -3.62
CA ARG A 87 -12.72 4.33 -4.61
C ARG A 87 -13.00 3.28 -5.68
N THR A 88 -12.88 3.68 -6.94
CA THR A 88 -13.00 2.78 -8.10
C THR A 88 -11.73 2.82 -8.94
N GLY A 89 -11.30 1.67 -9.41
CA GLY A 89 -10.17 1.53 -10.32
C GLY A 89 -10.27 0.21 -11.09
N VAL A 90 -9.19 -0.18 -11.75
CA VAL A 90 -9.19 -1.37 -12.61
C VAL A 90 -7.95 -2.23 -12.39
N PHE A 91 -8.11 -3.53 -12.24
CA PHE A 91 -7.02 -4.50 -12.28
C PHE A 91 -6.65 -4.83 -13.71
N VAL A 92 -5.34 -4.80 -13.99
CA VAL A 92 -4.75 -5.07 -15.30
C VAL A 92 -3.39 -5.74 -15.15
N ALA A 93 -2.90 -6.33 -16.23
CA ALA A 93 -1.49 -6.65 -16.38
C ALA A 93 -0.81 -5.51 -17.16
N ALA A 94 0.09 -4.78 -16.51
CA ALA A 94 0.85 -3.70 -17.13
C ALA A 94 2.27 -4.16 -17.47
N ALA A 95 2.83 -3.66 -18.58
CA ALA A 95 4.19 -3.99 -19.00
C ALA A 95 5.21 -3.56 -17.95
N VAL A 96 6.18 -4.41 -17.66
CA VAL A 96 7.34 -4.08 -16.84
C VAL A 96 8.34 -3.32 -17.70
N THR A 97 8.71 -2.12 -17.24
CA THR A 97 9.68 -1.26 -17.94
C THR A 97 10.72 -0.74 -16.95
N PRO A 98 11.97 -0.49 -17.38
CA PRO A 98 12.94 0.21 -16.56
C PRO A 98 12.41 1.57 -16.08
N TYR A 99 12.77 1.98 -14.86
CA TYR A 99 12.32 3.27 -14.31
C TYR A 99 12.73 4.47 -15.17
N GLU A 100 13.87 4.37 -15.83
CA GLU A 100 14.45 5.41 -16.70
C GLU A 100 13.57 5.72 -17.93
N GLU A 101 12.68 4.81 -18.31
CA GLU A 101 11.72 5.04 -19.39
C GLU A 101 10.56 5.95 -18.99
N GLY A 102 10.39 6.24 -17.70
CA GLY A 102 9.36 7.12 -17.18
C GLY A 102 7.92 6.66 -17.39
N GLN A 103 7.72 5.37 -17.71
CA GLN A 103 6.38 4.78 -17.86
C GLN A 103 5.81 4.37 -16.49
N ILE A 104 6.67 3.80 -15.64
CA ILE A 104 6.35 3.42 -14.27
C ILE A 104 7.23 4.25 -13.34
N ILE A 105 6.62 5.10 -12.53
CA ILE A 105 7.30 6.12 -11.73
C ILE A 105 7.23 5.73 -10.26
N ARG A 106 8.35 5.77 -9.56
CA ARG A 106 8.46 5.46 -8.13
C ARG A 106 8.70 6.73 -7.32
N HIS A 107 8.36 6.68 -6.04
CA HIS A 107 8.68 7.74 -5.07
C HIS A 107 9.41 7.22 -3.81
N GLU A 108 9.67 5.91 -3.73
CA GLU A 108 10.38 5.25 -2.63
C GLU A 108 11.53 4.38 -3.13
N LYS A 109 12.53 4.17 -2.27
CA LYS A 109 13.58 3.16 -2.48
C LYS A 109 13.06 1.76 -2.12
N THR A 110 13.69 0.73 -2.69
CA THR A 110 13.37 -0.67 -2.40
C THR A 110 14.51 -1.35 -1.66
N PHE A 111 14.19 -2.35 -0.83
CA PHE A 111 15.15 -3.11 -0.03
C PHE A 111 15.32 -4.52 -0.59
N ASP A 112 16.57 -4.93 -0.78
CA ASP A 112 16.95 -6.19 -1.41
C ASP A 112 16.28 -7.43 -0.81
N ASP A 113 16.21 -7.52 0.52
CA ASP A 113 15.66 -8.72 1.16
C ASP A 113 14.15 -8.88 0.95
N LYS A 114 13.41 -7.77 0.97
CA LYS A 114 11.97 -7.80 0.66
C LYS A 114 11.74 -8.16 -0.82
N VAL A 115 12.57 -7.64 -1.71
CA VAL A 115 12.50 -7.95 -3.15
C VAL A 115 12.82 -9.42 -3.40
N LYS A 116 13.89 -9.97 -2.81
CA LYS A 116 14.26 -11.40 -2.93
C LYS A 116 13.13 -12.32 -2.47
N GLY A 117 12.46 -11.98 -1.36
CA GLY A 117 11.30 -12.76 -0.89
C GLY A 117 10.14 -12.78 -1.90
N ARG A 118 9.89 -11.68 -2.61
CA ARG A 118 8.85 -11.65 -3.66
C ARG A 118 9.26 -12.44 -4.90
N ILE A 119 10.51 -12.31 -5.35
CA ILE A 119 11.04 -13.13 -6.46
C ILE A 119 10.93 -14.63 -6.13
N ALA A 120 11.29 -15.04 -4.92
CA ALA A 120 11.17 -16.44 -4.49
C ALA A 120 9.72 -16.94 -4.56
N LEU A 121 8.75 -16.14 -4.08
CA LEU A 121 7.33 -16.46 -4.16
C LEU A 121 6.85 -16.59 -5.61
N HIS A 122 7.21 -15.62 -6.47
CA HIS A 122 6.85 -15.63 -7.88
C HIS A 122 7.38 -16.89 -8.59
N ARG A 123 8.65 -17.25 -8.36
CA ARG A 123 9.27 -18.46 -8.94
C ARG A 123 8.65 -19.75 -8.41
N ALA A 124 8.31 -19.80 -7.12
CA ALA A 124 7.71 -20.98 -6.51
C ALA A 124 6.30 -21.23 -7.05
N THR A 125 5.51 -20.18 -7.27
CA THR A 125 4.10 -20.29 -7.66
C THR A 125 3.85 -20.15 -9.16
N GLY A 126 4.79 -19.56 -9.90
CA GLY A 126 4.58 -19.18 -11.30
C GLY A 126 3.58 -18.03 -11.49
N HIS A 127 3.30 -17.27 -10.42
CA HIS A 127 2.31 -16.20 -10.44
C HIS A 127 2.81 -14.95 -9.73
N HIS A 128 2.44 -13.78 -10.25
CA HIS A 128 2.51 -12.52 -9.54
C HIS A 128 1.31 -12.41 -8.59
N ILE A 129 1.59 -12.39 -7.30
CA ILE A 129 0.57 -12.40 -6.24
C ILE A 129 0.66 -11.10 -5.43
N GLY A 130 -0.49 -10.46 -5.24
CA GLY A 130 -0.59 -9.15 -4.60
C GLY A 130 -0.34 -8.01 -5.59
N PRO A 131 -1.37 -7.21 -5.89
CA PRO A 131 -1.28 -6.16 -6.89
C PRO A 131 -0.34 -5.03 -6.46
N VAL A 132 0.31 -4.40 -7.43
CA VAL A 132 0.91 -3.07 -7.24
C VAL A 132 -0.21 -2.06 -7.35
N PHE A 133 -0.34 -1.17 -6.39
CA PHE A 133 -1.29 -0.07 -6.45
C PHE A 133 -0.65 1.11 -7.19
N VAL A 134 -1.25 1.55 -8.29
CA VAL A 134 -0.74 2.66 -9.09
C VAL A 134 -1.81 3.74 -9.28
N LEU A 135 -1.33 4.97 -9.35
CA LEU A 135 -2.12 6.15 -9.69
C LEU A 135 -1.81 6.55 -11.13
N THR A 136 -2.79 7.15 -11.80
CA THR A 136 -2.61 7.72 -13.13
C THR A 136 -3.41 9.01 -13.27
N ARG A 137 -2.99 9.88 -14.20
CA ARG A 137 -3.76 11.05 -14.64
C ARG A 137 -4.65 10.73 -15.85
N ALA A 138 -4.65 9.47 -16.31
CA ALA A 138 -5.52 9.04 -17.42
C ALA A 138 -7.00 9.15 -17.03
N PRO A 139 -7.89 9.64 -17.92
CA PRO A 139 -9.30 9.85 -17.60
C PRO A 139 -10.07 8.52 -17.62
N LEU A 140 -10.13 7.83 -16.50
CA LEU A 140 -10.78 6.52 -16.36
C LEU A 140 -12.23 6.62 -15.84
N ALA A 141 -12.57 7.64 -15.05
CA ALA A 141 -13.80 7.70 -14.27
C ALA A 141 -15.06 7.37 -15.09
N SER A 142 -15.27 8.00 -16.24
CA SER A 142 -16.47 7.78 -17.06
C SER A 142 -16.56 6.36 -17.65
N ILE A 143 -15.40 5.73 -17.93
CA ILE A 143 -15.36 4.35 -18.45
C ILE A 143 -15.65 3.37 -17.30
N LEU A 144 -15.07 3.62 -16.12
CA LEU A 144 -15.32 2.80 -14.92
C LEU A 144 -16.81 2.83 -14.54
N ASP A 145 -17.45 4.01 -14.59
CA ASP A 145 -18.89 4.15 -14.33
C ASP A 145 -19.72 3.38 -15.37
N ALA A 146 -19.40 3.50 -16.66
CA ALA A 146 -20.08 2.74 -17.70
C ALA A 146 -19.97 1.22 -17.51
N VAL A 147 -18.84 0.73 -16.99
CA VAL A 147 -18.65 -0.70 -16.65
C VAL A 147 -19.59 -1.08 -15.49
N LYS A 148 -19.66 -0.29 -14.43
CA LYS A 148 -20.54 -0.56 -13.27
C LYS A 148 -22.02 -0.59 -13.66
N GLU A 149 -22.43 0.23 -14.64
CA GLU A 149 -23.78 0.29 -15.17
C GLU A 149 -24.10 -0.85 -16.17
N SER A 150 -23.08 -1.53 -16.72
CA SER A 150 -23.26 -2.56 -17.75
C SER A 150 -23.84 -3.88 -17.25
N GLY A 151 -23.85 -4.13 -15.93
CA GLY A 151 -24.37 -5.36 -15.35
C GLY A 151 -24.05 -5.57 -13.88
N ALA A 152 -24.43 -6.72 -13.37
CA ALA A 152 -24.13 -7.11 -11.99
C ALA A 152 -22.62 -7.39 -11.79
N PRO A 153 -22.06 -7.12 -10.61
CA PRO A 153 -20.69 -7.45 -10.29
C PRO A 153 -20.47 -8.97 -10.25
N LEU A 154 -19.27 -9.40 -10.64
CA LEU A 154 -18.80 -10.78 -10.48
C LEU A 154 -18.60 -11.13 -9.01
N TYR A 155 -18.08 -10.18 -8.22
CA TYR A 155 -17.92 -10.29 -6.77
C TYR A 155 -18.64 -9.14 -6.08
N ASP A 156 -19.33 -9.47 -4.99
CA ASP A 156 -20.01 -8.52 -4.10
C ASP A 156 -19.94 -9.06 -2.68
N PHE A 157 -19.00 -8.55 -1.86
CA PHE A 157 -18.77 -9.06 -0.52
C PHE A 157 -18.18 -7.99 0.41
N VAL A 158 -18.34 -8.21 1.71
CA VAL A 158 -17.71 -7.39 2.76
C VAL A 158 -16.49 -8.13 3.31
N SER A 159 -15.38 -7.42 3.49
CA SER A 159 -14.17 -7.97 4.12
C SER A 159 -14.42 -8.32 5.57
N ASP A 160 -14.05 -9.54 5.97
CA ASP A 160 -14.14 -10.02 7.34
C ASP A 160 -12.84 -10.72 7.73
N PHE A 161 -12.12 -10.12 8.68
CA PHE A 161 -10.86 -10.62 9.22
C PHE A 161 -10.94 -10.78 10.75
N GLY A 162 -12.15 -10.99 11.29
CA GLY A 162 -12.42 -11.18 12.70
C GLY A 162 -12.19 -9.93 13.55
N GLY A 163 -12.33 -8.74 12.99
CA GLY A 163 -12.06 -7.47 13.67
C GLY A 163 -10.57 -7.18 13.90
N HIS A 164 -9.68 -7.83 13.17
CA HIS A 164 -8.23 -7.74 13.38
C HIS A 164 -7.48 -6.99 12.28
N SER A 165 -8.19 -6.37 11.33
CA SER A 165 -7.60 -5.67 10.20
C SER A 165 -8.16 -4.27 10.02
N GLU A 166 -7.33 -3.33 9.56
CA GLU A 166 -7.76 -1.97 9.17
C GLU A 166 -8.65 -1.94 7.93
N ILE A 167 -8.72 -3.06 7.19
CA ILE A 167 -9.62 -3.22 6.03
C ILE A 167 -10.82 -4.11 6.35
N GLU A 168 -11.19 -4.19 7.62
CA GLU A 168 -12.42 -4.83 8.10
C GLU A 168 -13.64 -4.06 7.65
N GLY A 169 -14.72 -4.77 7.31
CA GLY A 169 -16.01 -4.15 6.99
C GLY A 169 -16.06 -3.40 5.66
N ILE A 170 -15.01 -3.46 4.83
CA ILE A 170 -15.00 -2.81 3.52
C ILE A 170 -15.87 -3.60 2.56
N HIS A 171 -16.80 -2.91 1.88
CA HIS A 171 -17.62 -3.51 0.85
C HIS A 171 -16.86 -3.48 -0.48
N ASN A 172 -16.64 -4.65 -1.05
CA ASN A 172 -15.85 -4.90 -2.26
C ASN A 172 -16.77 -5.36 -3.39
N ARG A 173 -16.76 -4.63 -4.51
CA ARG A 173 -17.50 -5.01 -5.72
C ARG A 173 -16.57 -5.05 -6.93
N ILE A 174 -16.68 -6.10 -7.76
CA ILE A 174 -15.79 -6.28 -8.91
C ILE A 174 -16.59 -6.68 -10.15
N TRP A 175 -16.39 -5.98 -11.25
CA TRP A 175 -16.99 -6.27 -12.55
C TRP A 175 -15.93 -6.77 -13.53
N ARG A 176 -16.24 -7.83 -14.26
CA ARG A 176 -15.39 -8.39 -15.30
C ARG A 176 -15.69 -7.75 -16.64
N VAL A 177 -14.65 -7.30 -17.35
CA VAL A 177 -14.74 -6.68 -18.68
C VAL A 177 -13.79 -7.41 -19.63
N LEU A 178 -14.30 -8.09 -20.65
CA LEU A 178 -13.44 -8.74 -21.63
C LEU A 178 -12.57 -7.72 -22.36
N GLU A 179 -11.29 -8.02 -22.53
CA GLU A 179 -10.36 -7.14 -23.27
C GLU A 179 -10.85 -6.90 -24.71
N SER A 180 -11.52 -7.91 -25.33
CA SER A 180 -12.06 -7.85 -26.68
C SER A 180 -13.34 -6.99 -26.82
N SER A 181 -13.95 -6.55 -25.71
CA SER A 181 -15.16 -5.72 -25.72
C SER A 181 -14.83 -4.24 -26.00
N GLU A 182 -15.87 -3.45 -26.37
CA GLU A 182 -15.74 -2.01 -26.58
C GLU A 182 -15.26 -1.28 -25.31
N LEU A 183 -15.78 -1.67 -24.14
CA LEU A 183 -15.34 -1.11 -22.84
C LEU A 183 -13.90 -1.52 -22.52
N GLY A 184 -13.51 -2.78 -22.84
CA GLY A 184 -12.14 -3.23 -22.70
C GLY A 184 -11.17 -2.45 -23.58
N ALA A 185 -11.52 -2.22 -24.84
CA ALA A 185 -10.74 -1.40 -25.76
C ALA A 185 -10.63 0.06 -25.27
N SER A 186 -11.71 0.63 -24.72
CA SER A 186 -11.72 1.98 -24.18
C SER A 186 -10.84 2.11 -22.94
N LEU A 187 -10.87 1.14 -22.01
CA LEU A 187 -9.97 1.08 -20.84
C LEU A 187 -8.50 1.03 -21.27
N LYS A 188 -8.18 0.14 -22.22
CA LYS A 188 -6.82 -0.01 -22.76
C LYS A 188 -6.31 1.30 -23.38
N ALA A 189 -7.14 1.94 -24.20
CA ALA A 189 -6.80 3.20 -24.85
C ALA A 189 -6.58 4.33 -23.85
N ALA A 190 -7.44 4.47 -22.84
CA ALA A 190 -7.32 5.49 -21.82
C ALA A 190 -6.04 5.30 -20.99
N MET A 191 -5.76 4.10 -20.49
CA MET A 191 -4.56 3.80 -19.69
C MET A 191 -3.24 4.03 -20.46
N ALA A 192 -3.27 3.98 -21.79
CA ALA A 192 -2.08 4.22 -22.60
C ALA A 192 -1.71 5.72 -22.73
N THR A 193 -2.51 6.64 -22.21
CA THR A 193 -2.27 8.09 -22.40
C THR A 193 -1.26 8.68 -21.42
N GLU A 194 -1.14 8.11 -20.22
CA GLU A 194 -0.41 8.67 -19.10
C GLU A 194 0.52 7.62 -18.43
N PRO A 195 1.57 8.05 -17.71
CA PRO A 195 2.39 7.16 -16.90
C PRO A 195 1.62 6.65 -15.66
N PHE A 196 2.18 5.61 -15.05
CA PHE A 196 1.70 5.03 -13.80
C PHE A 196 2.63 5.38 -12.65
N TYR A 197 2.10 5.97 -11.60
CA TYR A 197 2.81 6.31 -10.37
C TYR A 197 2.57 5.21 -9.34
N ILE A 198 3.60 4.50 -8.90
CA ILE A 198 3.46 3.48 -7.87
C ILE A 198 3.03 4.18 -6.57
N ALA A 199 1.82 3.88 -6.09
CA ALA A 199 1.32 4.33 -4.80
C ALA A 199 1.78 3.38 -3.68
N ASP A 200 1.55 2.08 -3.87
CA ASP A 200 1.95 1.03 -2.92
C ASP A 200 2.43 -0.21 -3.67
N GLY A 201 3.44 -0.89 -3.13
CA GLY A 201 4.01 -2.10 -3.72
C GLY A 201 5.28 -1.89 -4.52
N HIS A 202 6.12 -0.90 -4.20
CA HIS A 202 7.43 -0.69 -4.82
C HIS A 202 8.29 -1.96 -4.87
N HIS A 203 8.32 -2.73 -3.77
CA HIS A 203 9.06 -4.01 -3.73
C HIS A 203 8.44 -5.07 -4.66
N ARG A 204 7.12 -5.08 -4.84
CA ARG A 204 6.41 -6.00 -5.76
C ARG A 204 6.75 -5.70 -7.21
N TYR A 205 6.71 -4.42 -7.59
CA TYR A 205 7.11 -4.00 -8.94
C TYR A 205 8.61 -4.26 -9.20
N HIS A 206 9.48 -3.88 -8.26
CA HIS A 206 10.93 -4.07 -8.40
C HIS A 206 11.30 -5.55 -8.50
N ALA A 207 10.58 -6.44 -7.80
CA ALA A 207 10.72 -7.88 -7.96
C ALA A 207 10.36 -8.36 -9.37
N SER A 208 9.31 -7.80 -9.98
CA SER A 208 8.95 -8.11 -11.36
C SER A 208 10.01 -7.64 -12.35
N LEU A 209 10.57 -6.46 -12.13
CA LEU A 209 11.66 -5.91 -12.95
C LEU A 209 12.92 -6.78 -12.87
N LEU A 210 13.40 -7.12 -11.67
CA LEU A 210 14.60 -7.95 -11.49
C LEU A 210 14.40 -9.42 -11.88
N ASN A 211 13.16 -9.90 -11.90
CA ASN A 211 12.82 -11.25 -12.37
C ASN A 211 12.49 -11.28 -13.86
N GLU A 212 12.76 -10.19 -14.60
CA GLU A 212 12.60 -10.06 -16.06
C GLU A 212 11.18 -10.47 -16.54
N GLN A 213 10.16 -10.14 -15.75
CA GLN A 213 8.78 -10.44 -16.13
C GLN A 213 8.31 -9.48 -17.23
N SER A 214 7.50 -9.98 -18.17
CA SER A 214 6.93 -9.13 -19.21
C SER A 214 5.88 -8.16 -18.67
N HIS A 215 5.09 -8.63 -17.70
CA HIS A 215 3.99 -7.86 -17.10
C HIS A 215 3.95 -8.04 -15.57
N PHE A 216 3.32 -7.11 -14.89
CA PHE A 216 3.02 -7.19 -13.47
C PHE A 216 1.53 -6.92 -13.21
N LEU A 217 1.00 -7.53 -12.15
CA LEU A 217 -0.37 -7.30 -11.70
C LEU A 217 -0.46 -5.94 -11.03
N CYS A 218 -1.33 -5.06 -11.51
CA CYS A 218 -1.58 -3.79 -10.86
C CYS A 218 -3.07 -3.44 -10.77
N TYR A 219 -3.37 -2.59 -9.79
CA TYR A 219 -4.63 -1.88 -9.64
C TYR A 219 -4.38 -0.41 -9.97
N VAL A 220 -5.09 0.11 -10.98
CA VAL A 220 -4.93 1.45 -11.53
C VAL A 220 -6.13 2.30 -11.18
N THR A 221 -5.93 3.51 -10.65
CA THR A 221 -6.98 4.47 -10.34
C THR A 221 -6.50 5.90 -10.48
N GLU A 222 -7.44 6.85 -10.61
CA GLU A 222 -7.17 8.30 -10.57
C GLU A 222 -7.16 8.82 -9.13
N GLU A 223 -7.72 8.06 -8.17
CA GLU A 223 -8.03 8.52 -6.82
C GLU A 223 -7.37 7.63 -5.76
N ALA A 224 -6.86 8.27 -4.71
CA ALA A 224 -6.44 7.57 -3.51
C ALA A 224 -6.61 8.47 -2.28
N VAL A 225 -6.87 7.84 -1.15
CA VAL A 225 -6.81 8.48 0.16
C VAL A 225 -5.44 8.15 0.76
N ILE A 226 -4.66 9.18 1.02
CA ILE A 226 -3.40 9.06 1.75
C ILE A 226 -3.66 9.49 3.17
N GLN A 227 -3.46 8.59 4.11
CA GLN A 227 -3.49 8.88 5.54
C GLN A 227 -2.10 9.21 6.06
N ALA A 228 -2.04 9.89 7.19
CA ALA A 228 -0.79 10.08 7.91
C ALA A 228 -0.21 8.72 8.35
N TYR A 229 1.10 8.56 8.17
CA TYR A 229 1.85 7.44 8.71
C TYR A 229 2.49 7.88 10.02
N ASN A 230 1.74 7.78 11.11
CA ASN A 230 2.12 8.25 12.44
C ASN A 230 3.20 7.37 13.08
N ARG A 231 3.88 7.86 14.11
CA ARG A 231 5.01 7.16 14.74
C ARG A 231 4.82 7.06 16.26
N VAL A 232 5.28 5.95 16.83
CA VAL A 232 5.63 5.87 18.25
C VAL A 232 7.14 5.70 18.36
N ILE A 233 7.75 6.37 19.32
CA ILE A 233 9.21 6.56 19.37
C ILE A 233 9.73 6.33 20.78
N ASN A 234 10.85 5.57 20.88
CA ASN A 234 11.74 5.52 22.04
C ASN A 234 13.02 6.28 21.69
N GLY A 235 13.17 7.49 22.23
CA GLY A 235 14.36 8.29 22.03
C GLY A 235 15.54 7.81 22.89
N VAL A 236 16.77 8.20 22.51
CA VAL A 236 17.93 8.13 23.39
C VAL A 236 17.81 9.19 24.50
N LYS A 237 17.22 10.33 24.13
CA LYS A 237 16.84 11.41 25.04
C LYS A 237 15.32 11.51 25.12
N THR A 238 14.83 11.84 26.29
CA THR A 238 13.40 12.10 26.51
C THR A 238 12.97 13.44 25.89
N LEU A 239 11.67 13.61 25.65
CA LEU A 239 11.13 14.88 25.17
C LEU A 239 11.40 16.03 26.14
N GLU A 240 11.37 15.78 27.46
CA GLU A 240 11.64 16.76 28.48
C GLU A 240 13.10 17.27 28.46
N GLU A 241 14.06 16.40 28.22
CA GLU A 241 15.47 16.79 28.13
C GLU A 241 15.74 17.73 26.96
N VAL A 242 14.96 17.64 25.89
CA VAL A 242 15.11 18.45 24.69
C VAL A 242 14.05 19.55 24.54
N ALA A 243 13.13 19.68 25.50
CA ALA A 243 12.01 20.61 25.43
C ALA A 243 12.43 22.07 25.23
N SER A 244 13.56 22.48 25.80
CA SER A 244 14.09 23.85 25.63
C SER A 244 14.60 24.15 24.22
N GLU A 245 14.86 23.11 23.42
CA GLU A 245 15.31 23.21 22.02
C GLU A 245 14.15 23.12 21.02
N LEU A 246 12.94 22.85 21.53
CA LEU A 246 11.72 22.67 20.76
C LEU A 246 10.70 23.76 21.15
N MET A 247 9.91 24.21 20.18
CA MET A 247 8.79 25.12 20.42
C MET A 247 7.52 24.29 20.69
N LEU A 248 7.44 23.74 21.92
CA LEU A 248 6.31 22.90 22.33
C LEU A 248 5.22 23.81 22.96
N GLU A 249 4.00 23.72 22.42
CA GLU A 249 2.80 24.36 22.96
C GLU A 249 1.88 23.26 23.53
N PRO A 250 1.45 23.33 24.83
CA PRO A 250 0.51 22.36 25.36
C PRO A 250 -0.82 22.35 24.58
N THR A 251 -1.41 21.17 24.39
CA THR A 251 -2.73 20.98 23.77
C THR A 251 -3.52 19.92 24.53
N ASP A 252 -4.85 19.97 24.44
CA ASP A 252 -5.73 19.04 25.15
C ASP A 252 -6.02 17.77 24.36
N ARG A 253 -5.70 17.73 23.07
CA ARG A 253 -6.06 16.62 22.17
C ARG A 253 -4.86 16.07 21.43
N PHE A 254 -4.85 14.75 21.31
CA PHE A 254 -3.95 14.04 20.41
C PHE A 254 -4.73 13.70 19.13
N GLU A 255 -4.49 14.46 18.07
CA GLU A 255 -5.20 14.37 16.79
C GLU A 255 -4.25 14.66 15.62
N THR A 256 -4.70 14.37 14.40
CA THR A 256 -3.97 14.74 13.18
C THR A 256 -3.85 16.27 13.11
N PRO A 257 -2.64 16.84 13.10
CA PRO A 257 -2.42 18.28 13.12
C PRO A 257 -2.58 18.91 11.73
N GLU A 258 -2.61 20.24 11.70
CA GLU A 258 -2.47 21.00 10.46
C GLU A 258 -1.06 20.83 9.87
N LYS A 259 -0.93 21.09 8.56
CA LYS A 259 0.33 21.00 7.85
C LYS A 259 1.42 21.86 8.50
N ASN A 260 2.66 21.32 8.47
CA ASN A 260 3.85 21.89 9.14
C ASN A 260 3.73 21.95 10.67
N SER A 261 2.88 21.13 11.23
CA SER A 261 2.73 20.95 12.67
C SER A 261 2.71 19.45 13.03
N PHE A 262 3.09 19.14 14.26
CA PHE A 262 3.12 17.77 14.79
C PHE A 262 2.41 17.75 16.13
N CYS A 263 1.57 16.74 16.35
CA CYS A 263 0.96 16.53 17.65
C CYS A 263 1.71 15.40 18.37
N ILE A 264 2.23 15.70 19.56
CA ILE A 264 3.06 14.77 20.35
C ILE A 264 2.30 14.40 21.62
N TYR A 265 2.11 13.10 21.85
CA TYR A 265 1.55 12.56 23.09
C TYR A 265 2.63 11.93 23.95
N THR A 266 2.59 12.20 25.23
CA THR A 266 3.41 11.58 26.29
C THR A 266 2.52 11.23 27.48
N LYS A 267 3.02 10.43 28.44
CA LYS A 267 2.31 10.19 29.71
C LYS A 267 2.02 11.45 30.52
N LYS A 268 2.68 12.59 30.23
CA LYS A 268 2.52 13.86 30.94
C LYS A 268 1.56 14.82 30.26
N GLY A 269 1.15 14.55 29.03
CA GLY A 269 0.22 15.37 28.26
C GLY A 269 0.51 15.40 26.77
N CYS A 270 -0.27 16.22 26.07
CA CYS A 270 -0.15 16.45 24.64
C CYS A 270 0.52 17.80 24.37
N TYR A 271 1.25 17.87 23.27
CA TYR A 271 1.96 19.06 22.82
C TYR A 271 1.84 19.22 21.31
N THR A 272 1.73 20.45 20.85
CA THR A 272 1.91 20.80 19.43
C THR A 272 3.35 21.27 19.24
N LEU A 273 4.05 20.70 18.26
CA LEU A 273 5.35 21.16 17.77
C LEU A 273 5.14 21.78 16.38
N LYS A 274 5.50 23.04 16.20
CA LYS A 274 5.48 23.71 14.89
C LYS A 274 6.84 23.59 14.22
N ALA A 275 6.84 23.37 12.88
CA ALA A 275 8.06 23.38 12.11
C ALA A 275 8.80 24.71 12.27
N GLN A 276 10.08 24.65 12.60
CA GLN A 276 10.93 25.88 12.72
C GLN A 276 11.28 26.43 11.34
N LYS A 277 11.42 25.56 10.35
CA LYS A 277 11.73 25.91 8.97
C LYS A 277 11.08 24.95 8.00
N VAL A 278 10.33 25.48 7.05
CA VAL A 278 9.78 24.72 5.91
C VAL A 278 10.66 24.94 4.69
N PRO A 279 11.38 23.92 4.19
CA PRO A 279 12.14 24.01 2.95
C PRO A 279 11.24 24.21 1.73
N THR A 280 11.84 24.62 0.63
CA THR A 280 11.13 24.86 -0.64
C THR A 280 11.26 23.71 -1.62
N ASP A 281 12.19 22.77 -1.39
CA ASP A 281 12.36 21.59 -2.23
C ASP A 281 11.22 20.58 -1.99
N VAL A 282 10.98 19.73 -2.98
CA VAL A 282 9.80 18.84 -3.03
C VAL A 282 9.77 17.81 -1.92
N VAL A 283 10.92 17.36 -1.41
CA VAL A 283 11.01 16.38 -0.32
C VAL A 283 11.07 17.10 1.04
N GLY A 284 11.95 18.10 1.16
CA GLY A 284 12.19 18.77 2.44
C GLY A 284 10.96 19.49 3.01
N ARG A 285 9.97 19.86 2.18
CA ARG A 285 8.71 20.48 2.62
C ARG A 285 7.67 19.50 3.16
N LEU A 286 7.88 18.19 3.01
CA LEU A 286 6.98 17.16 3.53
C LEU A 286 7.07 17.09 5.05
N ASP A 287 5.95 16.95 5.74
CA ASP A 287 5.91 16.91 7.20
C ASP A 287 6.74 15.75 7.77
N CYS A 288 6.75 14.60 7.12
CA CYS A 288 7.61 13.47 7.49
C CYS A 288 9.11 13.82 7.41
N ALA A 289 9.55 14.55 6.38
CA ALA A 289 10.94 14.99 6.22
C ALA A 289 11.31 16.10 7.22
N ILE A 290 10.37 17.01 7.50
CA ILE A 290 10.54 18.05 8.52
C ILE A 290 10.72 17.41 9.90
N LEU A 291 9.86 16.45 10.26
CA LEU A 291 9.92 15.73 11.53
C LEU A 291 11.26 15.00 11.69
N GLU A 292 11.72 14.30 10.65
CA GLU A 292 13.02 13.60 10.64
C GLU A 292 14.18 14.58 10.87
N ARG A 293 14.14 15.72 10.23
CA ARG A 293 15.21 16.73 10.35
C ARG A 293 15.18 17.47 11.68
N GLU A 294 13.99 17.80 12.23
CA GLU A 294 13.87 18.72 13.38
C GLU A 294 13.73 18.02 14.73
N LEU A 295 13.12 16.83 14.77
CA LEU A 295 12.88 16.12 16.04
C LEU A 295 13.86 14.99 16.29
N TYR A 296 14.10 14.10 15.29
CA TYR A 296 14.86 12.87 15.54
C TYR A 296 16.29 13.10 16.02
N PRO A 297 17.07 14.03 15.44
CA PRO A 297 18.42 14.29 15.93
C PRO A 297 18.45 14.83 17.37
N LYS A 298 17.43 15.58 17.79
CA LYS A 298 17.33 16.10 19.16
C LYS A 298 17.06 14.99 20.15
N LEU A 299 16.22 14.01 19.78
CA LEU A 299 15.99 12.78 20.56
C LEU A 299 17.20 11.81 20.54
N GLY A 300 18.27 12.15 19.81
CA GLY A 300 19.48 11.34 19.70
C GLY A 300 19.36 10.13 18.79
N LEU A 301 18.35 10.12 17.89
CA LEU A 301 18.08 9.01 17.00
C LEU A 301 19.00 9.03 15.77
N THR A 302 19.51 7.87 15.40
CA THR A 302 20.28 7.65 14.17
C THR A 302 19.38 7.00 13.11
N HIS A 303 19.85 6.98 11.85
CA HIS A 303 19.11 6.32 10.76
C HIS A 303 18.87 4.83 11.05
N ASP A 304 19.83 4.11 11.60
CA ASP A 304 19.67 2.70 11.94
C ASP A 304 18.61 2.46 13.03
N MET A 305 18.47 3.40 13.98
CA MET A 305 17.46 3.33 15.02
C MET A 305 16.03 3.55 14.47
N ILE A 306 15.86 4.36 13.42
CA ILE A 306 14.56 4.58 12.78
C ILE A 306 14.03 3.27 12.16
N MET A 307 14.93 2.36 11.77
CA MET A 307 14.60 1.06 11.20
C MET A 307 14.41 -0.05 12.25
N ASP A 308 14.74 0.22 13.51
CA ASP A 308 14.67 -0.75 14.61
C ASP A 308 13.34 -0.65 15.35
N PRO A 309 12.52 -1.73 15.39
CA PRO A 309 11.27 -1.77 16.15
C PRO A 309 11.42 -1.48 17.66
N ALA A 310 12.62 -1.59 18.23
CA ALA A 310 12.89 -1.19 19.61
C ALA A 310 12.79 0.34 19.80
N HIS A 311 13.01 1.10 18.75
CA HIS A 311 12.98 2.56 18.76
C HIS A 311 11.78 3.17 18.06
N PHE A 312 11.26 2.51 17.00
CA PHE A 312 10.17 3.02 16.17
C PHE A 312 9.14 1.94 15.84
N ASP A 313 7.87 2.30 15.90
CA ASP A 313 6.80 1.61 15.17
C ASP A 313 5.89 2.64 14.50
N TYR A 314 5.14 2.19 13.50
CA TYR A 314 4.36 3.04 12.62
C TYR A 314 2.90 2.65 12.66
N TYR A 315 2.03 3.66 12.65
CA TYR A 315 0.58 3.51 12.78
C TYR A 315 -0.15 4.38 11.75
N SER A 316 -1.28 3.89 11.24
CA SER A 316 -2.18 4.67 10.42
C SER A 316 -2.84 5.79 11.21
N GLU A 317 -3.44 6.74 10.53
CA GLU A 317 -4.18 7.85 11.13
C GLU A 317 -5.36 7.38 11.99
N SER A 318 -6.01 6.27 11.62
CA SER A 318 -7.11 5.66 12.38
C SER A 318 -6.68 5.05 13.72
N ALA A 319 -5.37 4.86 13.97
CA ALA A 319 -4.84 4.16 15.14
C ALA A 319 -4.36 5.09 16.28
N LEU A 320 -4.78 6.35 16.32
CA LEU A 320 -4.34 7.32 17.36
C LEU A 320 -4.57 6.85 18.79
N ASP A 321 -5.72 6.22 19.07
CA ASP A 321 -6.01 5.67 20.40
C ASP A 321 -5.11 4.48 20.76
N THR A 322 -4.76 3.65 19.79
CA THR A 322 -3.78 2.58 19.97
C THR A 322 -2.40 3.13 20.28
N MET A 323 -1.99 4.19 19.59
CA MET A 323 -0.71 4.86 19.85
C MET A 323 -0.63 5.44 21.28
N LYS A 324 -1.71 6.08 21.75
CA LYS A 324 -1.80 6.51 23.15
C LYS A 324 -1.63 5.35 24.12
N ALA A 325 -2.36 4.25 23.87
CA ALA A 325 -2.34 3.08 24.73
C ALA A 325 -0.93 2.44 24.83
N VAL A 326 -0.13 2.40 23.75
CA VAL A 326 1.24 1.86 23.81
C VAL A 326 2.18 2.78 24.58
N VAL A 327 1.99 4.11 24.50
CA VAL A 327 2.74 5.07 25.33
C VAL A 327 2.33 4.95 26.79
N ASP A 328 1.04 4.85 27.11
CA ASP A 328 0.54 4.73 28.49
C ASP A 328 1.06 3.46 29.17
N ARG A 329 1.17 2.34 28.44
CA ARG A 329 1.79 1.11 28.95
C ARG A 329 3.30 1.24 29.17
N GLY A 330 3.96 2.14 28.45
CA GLY A 330 5.40 2.34 28.49
C GLY A 330 6.17 1.46 27.51
N ASP A 331 5.50 0.99 26.46
CA ASP A 331 6.15 0.29 25.35
C ASP A 331 6.97 1.29 24.52
N TYR A 332 6.50 2.56 24.44
CA TYR A 332 7.16 3.69 23.80
C TYR A 332 7.05 4.96 24.66
N ASP A 333 8.00 5.89 24.47
CA ASP A 333 8.08 7.13 25.23
C ASP A 333 7.09 8.19 24.74
N ILE A 334 6.95 8.32 23.42
CA ILE A 334 6.10 9.31 22.76
C ILE A 334 5.37 8.74 21.57
N ALA A 335 4.19 9.30 21.29
CA ALA A 335 3.49 9.13 20.01
C ALA A 335 3.48 10.48 19.27
N VAL A 336 3.70 10.43 17.95
CA VAL A 336 3.76 11.62 17.09
C VAL A 336 2.78 11.43 15.94
N ALA A 337 1.76 12.29 15.88
CA ALA A 337 0.87 12.45 14.75
C ALA A 337 1.36 13.58 13.86
N LEU A 338 1.21 13.41 12.53
CA LEU A 338 1.62 14.39 11.52
C LEU A 338 0.55 14.54 10.45
N HIS A 339 0.65 15.62 9.68
CA HIS A 339 -0.24 15.83 8.53
C HIS A 339 0.12 14.87 7.39
N PRO A 340 -0.89 14.26 6.72
CA PRO A 340 -0.63 13.34 5.60
C PRO A 340 -0.02 14.06 4.38
N VAL A 341 0.75 13.32 3.61
CA VAL A 341 1.23 13.78 2.30
C VAL A 341 0.03 13.84 1.34
N SER A 342 -0.09 14.91 0.56
CA SER A 342 -1.11 15.00 -0.49
C SER A 342 -0.72 14.24 -1.76
N LEU A 343 -1.71 13.93 -2.62
CA LEU A 343 -1.45 13.32 -3.93
C LEU A 343 -0.55 14.19 -4.80
N ASP A 344 -0.76 15.51 -4.79
CA ASP A 344 0.07 16.44 -5.56
C ASP A 344 1.53 16.46 -5.07
N GLU A 345 1.74 16.37 -3.76
CA GLU A 345 3.08 16.28 -3.20
C GLU A 345 3.78 14.96 -3.55
N LEU A 346 3.04 13.85 -3.48
CA LEU A 346 3.56 12.54 -3.89
C LEU A 346 3.99 12.56 -5.36
N MET A 347 3.10 13.02 -6.24
CA MET A 347 3.39 13.09 -7.67
C MET A 347 4.54 14.06 -7.97
N ALA A 348 4.63 15.19 -7.26
CA ALA A 348 5.73 16.14 -7.44
C ALA A 348 7.09 15.53 -7.04
N VAL A 349 7.16 14.73 -5.98
CA VAL A 349 8.40 14.01 -5.62
C VAL A 349 8.72 12.93 -6.66
N ALA A 350 7.72 12.19 -7.10
CA ALA A 350 7.89 11.14 -8.12
C ALA A 350 8.36 11.71 -9.46
N ASP A 351 7.76 12.82 -9.92
CA ASP A 351 8.19 13.53 -11.14
C ASP A 351 9.62 14.06 -11.02
N ALA A 352 10.00 14.64 -9.87
CA ALA A 352 11.39 15.10 -9.63
C ALA A 352 12.38 13.91 -9.58
N GLY A 353 11.94 12.74 -9.13
CA GLY A 353 12.72 11.50 -9.13
C GLY A 353 13.06 10.97 -10.53
N LEU A 354 12.31 11.36 -11.57
CA LEU A 354 12.65 11.03 -12.96
C LEU A 354 13.88 11.79 -13.44
N GLU A 355 14.06 13.05 -12.99
CA GLU A 355 15.21 13.87 -13.34
C GLU A 355 16.44 13.51 -12.47
N ASN A 356 16.19 13.18 -11.21
CA ASN A 356 17.23 12.79 -10.26
C ASN A 356 16.76 11.60 -9.38
N PRO A 357 17.25 10.37 -9.64
CA PRO A 357 16.84 9.15 -8.91
C PRO A 357 17.11 9.15 -7.40
N ASP A 358 17.91 10.10 -6.89
CA ASP A 358 18.15 10.28 -5.46
C ASP A 358 17.02 11.04 -4.76
N ILE A 359 16.15 11.72 -5.53
CA ILE A 359 14.96 12.37 -4.99
C ILE A 359 13.90 11.30 -4.75
N VAL A 360 13.75 10.96 -3.48
CA VAL A 360 12.75 9.98 -3.00
C VAL A 360 12.18 10.47 -1.67
N MET A 361 10.99 10.02 -1.33
CA MET A 361 10.40 10.26 -0.01
C MET A 361 11.17 9.53 1.09
N PRO A 362 11.19 10.05 2.32
CA PRO A 362 11.56 9.27 3.49
C PRO A 362 10.71 8.00 3.60
N GLU A 363 11.27 6.97 4.23
CA GLU A 363 10.51 5.74 4.45
C GLU A 363 9.26 5.98 5.28
N LYS A 364 8.21 5.20 4.99
CA LYS A 364 6.95 5.28 5.71
C LYS A 364 6.36 6.71 5.73
N SER A 365 6.44 7.40 4.58
CA SER A 365 5.86 8.74 4.39
C SER A 365 4.38 8.70 4.07
N THR A 366 3.89 7.64 3.45
CA THR A 366 2.51 7.52 2.96
C THR A 366 1.85 6.24 3.43
N PHE A 367 0.60 6.32 3.84
CA PHE A 367 -0.25 5.18 4.13
C PHE A 367 -1.49 5.26 3.25
N PHE A 368 -1.58 4.40 2.24
CA PHE A 368 -2.75 4.35 1.35
C PHE A 368 -3.86 3.54 2.00
N ALA A 369 -5.02 4.18 2.19
CA ALA A 369 -6.22 3.57 2.77
C ALA A 369 -7.41 3.60 1.77
N PRO A 370 -8.24 2.56 1.79
CA PRO A 370 -7.95 1.24 2.35
C PRO A 370 -6.89 0.50 1.52
N LYS A 371 -6.22 -0.47 2.11
CA LYS A 371 -5.30 -1.34 1.38
C LYS A 371 -6.07 -2.17 0.34
N ILE A 372 -5.39 -2.50 -0.77
CA ILE A 372 -5.94 -3.37 -1.80
C ILE A 372 -5.81 -4.82 -1.36
N LEU A 373 -6.90 -5.59 -1.45
CA LEU A 373 -6.91 -7.01 -1.13
C LEU A 373 -5.94 -7.80 -2.03
N SER A 374 -5.18 -8.69 -1.42
CA SER A 374 -4.43 -9.74 -2.11
C SER A 374 -5.32 -10.94 -2.39
N GLY A 375 -5.09 -11.63 -3.51
CA GLY A 375 -5.79 -12.87 -3.84
C GLY A 375 -7.06 -12.70 -4.66
N LEU A 376 -7.48 -11.47 -4.98
CA LEU A 376 -8.54 -11.24 -5.98
C LEU A 376 -8.12 -11.75 -7.36
N PHE A 377 -6.82 -11.58 -7.69
CA PHE A 377 -6.24 -12.07 -8.93
C PHE A 377 -4.79 -12.50 -8.69
N LEU A 378 -4.36 -13.57 -9.40
CA LEU A 378 -2.99 -14.05 -9.48
C LEU A 378 -2.62 -14.07 -10.97
N LEU A 379 -1.78 -13.14 -11.39
CA LEU A 379 -1.34 -13.06 -12.78
C LEU A 379 -0.31 -14.15 -13.07
N LYS A 380 -0.57 -14.98 -14.08
CA LYS A 380 0.41 -15.96 -14.53
C LYS A 380 1.65 -15.25 -15.07
N ILE A 381 2.82 -15.68 -14.64
CA ILE A 381 4.10 -15.15 -15.10
C ILE A 381 4.52 -15.99 -16.31
N ASP A 382 4.82 -15.30 -17.42
CA ASP A 382 5.54 -15.94 -18.53
C ASP A 382 6.96 -16.23 -18.02
N GLN A 383 7.28 -17.51 -17.84
CA GLN A 383 8.66 -17.89 -17.57
C GLN A 383 9.44 -17.52 -18.83
N ALA A 384 10.40 -16.61 -18.70
CA ALA A 384 11.43 -16.46 -19.71
C ALA A 384 12.00 -17.86 -19.97
N ALA A 385 11.98 -18.29 -21.23
CA ALA A 385 12.51 -19.59 -21.60
C ALA A 385 13.93 -19.71 -21.05
N ALA A 386 14.13 -20.71 -20.16
CA ALA A 386 15.40 -20.99 -19.50
C ALA A 386 16.47 -21.38 -20.53
#